data_510f79b104ca40ecedb09b0e3a4a8ab0
#
_entry.id   510f79b104ca40ecedb09b0e3a4a8ab0
#
_cell.length_a   1.000
_cell.length_b   1.000
_cell.length_c   1.000
_cell.angle_alpha   90.00
_cell.angle_beta   90.00
_cell.angle_gamma   90.00
#
_symmetry.space_group_name_H-M   'P 1'
#
loop_
_entity.id
_entity.type
_entity.pdbx_description
1 polymer ?
#
loop_
_entity_poly.entity_id
_entity_poly.type
_entity_poly.pdbx_seq_one_letter_code
_entity_poly.pdbx_strand_id
1 'polypeptide(L)'
;MININPKKLMCFILIIFSLPTILYVYTQMATSKEGLYEVDSISLEKIMNGKDTLFVYVGRPTCPQCKEFEPILRKVLNNQHQSMGYYNTDNARKENEDKLEIMADSLGINSIPAIIKIVDGKVIDRIIGLKNEKAIEEFILNG
;
A
#
# COMPACT_ATOMS: atom_id res chain seq x y z
N MET A 1 -16.23 -29.10 -47.44
CA MET A 1 -15.84 -29.71 -46.12
C MET A 1 -14.42 -29.28 -45.83
N ILE A 2 -14.23 -28.43 -44.84
CA ILE A 2 -12.90 -27.95 -44.44
C ILE A 2 -12.26 -29.04 -43.59
N ASN A 3 -11.26 -29.73 -44.11
CA ASN A 3 -10.54 -30.77 -43.40
C ASN A 3 -9.52 -30.12 -42.46
N ILE A 4 -9.96 -29.84 -41.24
CA ILE A 4 -9.10 -29.25 -40.21
C ILE A 4 -8.29 -30.37 -39.55
N ASN A 5 -6.97 -30.33 -39.72
CA ASN A 5 -6.06 -31.28 -39.10
C ASN A 5 -6.20 -31.22 -37.56
N PRO A 6 -6.54 -32.37 -36.87
CA PRO A 6 -6.84 -32.38 -35.45
C PRO A 6 -5.70 -31.81 -34.57
N LYS A 7 -4.44 -31.96 -35.00
CA LYS A 7 -3.28 -31.35 -34.31
C LYS A 7 -3.29 -29.84 -34.37
N LYS A 8 -3.69 -29.22 -35.49
CA LYS A 8 -3.82 -27.76 -35.62
C LYS A 8 -5.00 -27.24 -34.81
N LEU A 9 -6.12 -27.97 -34.78
CA LEU A 9 -7.27 -27.62 -33.98
C LEU A 9 -6.94 -27.62 -32.46
N MET A 10 -6.20 -28.62 -32.00
CA MET A 10 -5.76 -28.71 -30.61
C MET A 10 -4.82 -27.55 -30.21
N CYS A 11 -3.90 -27.16 -31.10
CA CYS A 11 -3.04 -25.97 -30.86
C CYS A 11 -3.87 -24.68 -30.79
N PHE A 12 -4.87 -24.50 -31.65
CA PHE A 12 -5.77 -23.33 -31.61
C PHE A 12 -6.56 -23.26 -30.29
N ILE A 13 -7.07 -24.38 -29.82
CA ILE A 13 -7.79 -24.44 -28.52
C ILE A 13 -6.86 -24.09 -27.36
N LEU A 14 -5.63 -24.60 -27.33
CA LEU A 14 -4.66 -24.27 -26.30
C LEU A 14 -4.30 -22.77 -26.28
N ILE A 15 -4.17 -22.14 -27.44
CA ILE A 15 -3.88 -20.70 -27.57
C ILE A 15 -5.08 -19.87 -27.07
N ILE A 16 -6.30 -20.26 -27.44
CA ILE A 16 -7.52 -19.52 -27.03
C ILE A 16 -7.73 -19.57 -25.50
N PHE A 17 -7.36 -20.66 -24.83
CA PHE A 17 -7.46 -20.76 -23.39
C PHE A 17 -6.25 -20.16 -22.63
N SER A 18 -5.05 -20.17 -23.22
CA SER A 18 -3.86 -19.63 -22.55
C SER A 18 -3.79 -18.09 -22.62
N LEU A 19 -4.23 -17.48 -23.70
CA LEU A 19 -4.22 -16.01 -23.86
C LEU A 19 -5.04 -15.26 -22.78
N PRO A 20 -6.32 -15.63 -22.49
CA PRO A 20 -7.08 -14.96 -21.45
C PRO A 20 -6.54 -15.21 -20.04
N THR A 21 -5.96 -16.39 -19.78
CA THR A 21 -5.35 -16.67 -18.47
C THR A 21 -4.07 -15.87 -18.26
N ILE A 22 -3.23 -15.73 -19.27
CA ILE A 22 -2.04 -14.90 -19.23
C ILE A 22 -2.43 -13.42 -19.07
N LEU A 23 -3.43 -12.95 -19.83
CA LEU A 23 -3.91 -11.58 -19.72
C LEU A 23 -4.52 -11.31 -18.33
N TYR A 24 -5.28 -12.26 -17.77
CA TYR A 24 -5.83 -12.17 -16.43
C TYR A 24 -4.74 -12.09 -15.37
N VAL A 25 -3.70 -12.91 -15.46
CA VAL A 25 -2.54 -12.86 -14.55
C VAL A 25 -1.79 -11.52 -14.72
N TYR A 26 -1.60 -11.06 -15.95
CA TYR A 26 -0.96 -9.76 -16.23
C TYR A 26 -1.75 -8.58 -15.64
N THR A 27 -3.08 -8.60 -15.76
CA THR A 27 -3.94 -7.54 -15.16
C THR A 27 -3.91 -7.58 -13.64
N GLN A 28 -3.83 -8.74 -13.01
CA GLN A 28 -3.69 -8.88 -11.56
C GLN A 28 -2.32 -8.38 -11.07
N MET A 29 -1.25 -8.63 -11.82
CA MET A 29 0.09 -8.11 -11.49
C MET A 29 0.23 -6.60 -11.75
N ALA A 30 -0.48 -6.05 -12.71
CA ALA A 30 -0.46 -4.62 -13.04
C ALA A 30 -1.28 -3.74 -12.06
N THR A 31 -2.04 -4.34 -11.14
CA THR A 31 -2.82 -3.62 -10.12
C THR A 31 -2.07 -3.39 -8.82
N SER A 32 -0.78 -3.72 -8.72
CA SER A 32 0.06 -3.20 -7.65
C SER A 32 0.24 -1.70 -7.87
N LYS A 33 -0.58 -0.88 -7.22
CA LYS A 33 -0.46 0.57 -7.22
C LYS A 33 0.87 0.92 -6.59
N GLU A 34 1.89 1.17 -7.41
CA GLU A 34 3.13 1.74 -6.92
C GLU A 34 2.84 3.07 -6.22
N GLY A 35 3.48 3.31 -5.08
CA GLY A 35 3.34 4.53 -4.32
C GLY A 35 2.28 4.48 -3.19
N LEU A 36 1.71 5.62 -2.85
CA LEU A 36 0.73 5.73 -1.77
C LEU A 36 -0.69 5.43 -2.27
N TYR A 37 -1.40 4.53 -1.57
CA TYR A 37 -2.83 4.26 -1.76
C TYR A 37 -3.60 4.58 -0.48
N GLU A 38 -4.77 5.21 -0.61
CA GLU A 38 -5.55 5.66 0.54
C GLU A 38 -6.15 4.47 1.30
N VAL A 39 -6.08 4.54 2.64
CA VAL A 39 -6.60 3.55 3.58
C VAL A 39 -7.53 4.29 4.55
N ASP A 40 -8.79 3.88 4.61
CA ASP A 40 -9.76 4.38 5.58
C ASP A 40 -9.62 3.69 6.95
N SER A 41 -10.35 4.17 7.95
CA SER A 41 -10.30 3.61 9.30
C SER A 41 -10.70 2.14 9.37
N ILE A 42 -11.66 1.69 8.53
CA ILE A 42 -12.11 0.29 8.50
C ILE A 42 -11.02 -0.61 7.92
N SER A 43 -10.38 -0.16 6.85
CA SER A 43 -9.27 -0.91 6.21
C SER A 43 -8.06 -0.98 7.13
N LEU A 44 -7.76 0.11 7.86
CA LEU A 44 -6.67 0.14 8.84
C LEU A 44 -6.94 -0.81 10.02
N GLU A 45 -8.18 -0.89 10.52
CA GLU A 45 -8.58 -1.88 11.51
C GLU A 45 -8.40 -3.32 11.01
N LYS A 46 -8.70 -3.58 9.75
CA LYS A 46 -8.46 -4.90 9.14
C LYS A 46 -6.97 -5.23 9.08
N ILE A 47 -6.13 -4.25 8.74
CA ILE A 47 -4.67 -4.39 8.76
C ILE A 47 -4.20 -4.72 10.18
N MET A 48 -4.70 -4.01 11.20
CA MET A 48 -4.37 -4.25 12.61
C MET A 48 -4.87 -5.61 13.14
N ASN A 49 -5.83 -6.22 12.49
CA ASN A 49 -6.34 -7.57 12.82
C ASN A 49 -5.80 -8.65 11.86
N GLY A 50 -4.97 -8.28 10.89
CA GLY A 50 -4.37 -9.17 9.90
C GLY A 50 -3.09 -9.85 10.40
N LYS A 51 -2.50 -10.67 9.52
CA LYS A 51 -1.22 -11.37 9.76
C LYS A 51 -0.12 -10.96 8.80
N ASP A 52 -0.36 -9.89 8.04
CA ASP A 52 0.59 -9.43 7.03
C ASP A 52 1.60 -8.43 7.63
N THR A 53 2.73 -8.29 6.95
CA THR A 53 3.68 -7.19 7.20
C THR A 53 3.35 -6.04 6.26
N LEU A 54 3.01 -4.90 6.81
CA LEU A 54 2.62 -3.72 6.06
C LEU A 54 3.23 -2.44 6.64
N PHE A 55 3.50 -1.49 5.77
CA PHE A 55 3.84 -0.12 6.16
C PHE A 55 2.64 0.81 5.91
N VAL A 56 2.38 1.71 6.84
CA VAL A 56 1.33 2.71 6.74
C VAL A 56 1.92 4.10 7.01
N TYR A 57 1.77 4.98 6.03
CA TYR A 57 2.03 6.40 6.20
C TYR A 57 0.80 7.07 6.82
N VAL A 58 1.01 7.81 7.90
CA VAL A 58 -0.01 8.60 8.57
C VAL A 58 0.31 10.08 8.39
N GLY A 59 -0.61 10.81 7.78
CA GLY A 59 -0.42 12.22 7.47
C GLY A 59 -1.71 12.90 7.07
N ARG A 60 -1.61 14.16 6.62
CA ARG A 60 -2.75 14.92 6.10
C ARG A 60 -2.29 16.04 5.16
N PRO A 61 -3.11 16.43 4.18
CA PRO A 61 -2.79 17.50 3.24
C PRO A 61 -2.68 18.89 3.89
N THR A 62 -3.33 19.10 5.03
CA THR A 62 -3.31 20.39 5.75
C THR A 62 -2.07 20.57 6.63
N CYS A 63 -1.27 19.52 6.86
CA CYS A 63 -0.07 19.59 7.69
C CYS A 63 1.14 20.08 6.85
N PRO A 64 1.83 21.17 7.25
CA PRO A 64 2.99 21.67 6.51
C PRO A 64 4.12 20.64 6.38
N GLN A 65 4.49 19.96 7.46
CA GLN A 65 5.55 18.94 7.45
C GLN A 65 5.17 17.73 6.58
N CYS A 66 3.88 17.37 6.51
CA CYS A 66 3.43 16.29 5.64
C CYS A 66 3.59 16.66 4.15
N LYS A 67 3.36 17.93 3.78
CA LYS A 67 3.57 18.42 2.42
C LYS A 67 5.04 18.34 1.98
N GLU A 68 5.97 18.50 2.91
CA GLU A 68 7.40 18.35 2.64
C GLU A 68 7.82 16.88 2.63
N PHE A 69 7.24 16.08 3.50
CA PHE A 69 7.57 14.66 3.67
C PHE A 69 7.05 13.77 2.52
N GLU A 70 5.82 13.98 2.09
CA GLU A 70 5.14 13.11 1.14
C GLU A 70 5.86 13.00 -0.22
N PRO A 71 6.38 14.08 -0.85
CA PRO A 71 7.16 13.96 -2.07
C PRO A 71 8.41 13.11 -1.92
N ILE A 72 9.09 13.21 -0.76
CA ILE A 72 10.29 12.40 -0.46
C ILE A 72 9.90 10.93 -0.33
N LEU A 73 8.83 10.64 0.42
CA LEU A 73 8.31 9.27 0.57
C LEU A 73 7.90 8.67 -0.77
N ARG A 74 7.15 9.41 -1.60
CA ARG A 74 6.75 8.94 -2.94
C ARG A 74 7.95 8.63 -3.83
N LYS A 75 9.00 9.44 -3.77
CA LYS A 75 10.24 9.20 -4.50
C LYS A 75 10.89 7.88 -4.05
N VAL A 76 10.99 7.65 -2.73
CA VAL A 76 11.54 6.39 -2.19
C VAL A 76 10.70 5.20 -2.64
N LEU A 77 9.38 5.26 -2.49
CA LEU A 77 8.48 4.18 -2.89
C LEU A 77 8.61 3.85 -4.39
N ASN A 78 8.64 4.86 -5.24
CA ASN A 78 8.81 4.68 -6.68
C ASN A 78 10.17 4.05 -7.03
N ASN A 79 11.25 4.50 -6.40
CA ASN A 79 12.60 3.95 -6.62
C ASN A 79 12.70 2.48 -6.18
N GLN A 80 11.96 2.10 -5.15
CA GLN A 80 11.94 0.74 -4.59
C GLN A 80 10.82 -0.14 -5.18
N HIS A 81 10.02 0.37 -6.13
CA HIS A 81 8.84 -0.31 -6.67
C HIS A 81 7.88 -0.82 -5.58
N GLN A 82 7.74 -0.03 -4.51
CA GLN A 82 6.94 -0.37 -3.33
C GLN A 82 5.62 0.41 -3.30
N SER A 83 4.65 -0.15 -2.62
CA SER A 83 3.39 0.52 -2.29
C SER A 83 3.21 0.60 -0.77
N MET A 84 2.54 1.66 -0.31
CA MET A 84 2.31 1.88 1.12
C MET A 84 0.91 2.44 1.34
N GLY A 85 0.23 1.97 2.38
CA GLY A 85 -1.04 2.53 2.82
C GLY A 85 -0.88 3.99 3.27
N TYR A 86 -1.80 4.86 2.90
CA TYR A 86 -1.86 6.24 3.35
C TYR A 86 -3.13 6.47 4.17
N TYR A 87 -2.97 6.64 5.48
CA TYR A 87 -4.05 7.00 6.39
C TYR A 87 -4.15 8.52 6.52
N ASN A 88 -5.15 9.09 5.86
CA ASN A 88 -5.39 10.52 5.83
C ASN A 88 -6.18 10.97 7.05
N THR A 89 -5.49 11.63 8.01
CA THR A 89 -6.12 12.03 9.28
C THR A 89 -7.12 13.19 9.12
N ASP A 90 -7.09 13.98 8.03
CA ASP A 90 -8.14 14.96 7.76
C ASP A 90 -9.45 14.28 7.36
N ASN A 91 -9.40 13.21 6.57
CA ASN A 91 -10.57 12.42 6.19
C ASN A 91 -11.10 11.63 7.39
N ALA A 92 -10.23 10.96 8.12
CA ALA A 92 -10.61 10.21 9.32
C ALA A 92 -11.29 11.09 10.37
N ARG A 93 -10.80 12.32 10.58
CA ARG A 93 -11.42 13.29 11.50
C ARG A 93 -12.82 13.71 11.07
N LYS A 94 -13.04 13.89 9.77
CA LYS A 94 -14.38 14.23 9.24
C LYS A 94 -15.37 13.09 9.40
N GLU A 95 -14.89 11.85 9.34
CA GLU A 95 -15.71 10.66 9.53
C GLU A 95 -16.07 10.48 11.01
N ASN A 96 -15.06 10.45 11.89
CA ASN A 96 -15.25 10.29 13.33
C ASN A 96 -13.96 10.67 14.08
N GLU A 97 -13.99 11.76 14.85
CA GLU A 97 -12.83 12.27 15.60
C GLU A 97 -12.40 11.33 16.73
N ASP A 98 -13.36 10.80 17.50
CA ASP A 98 -13.07 9.87 18.61
C ASP A 98 -12.38 8.61 18.09
N LYS A 99 -12.84 8.10 16.94
CA LYS A 99 -12.24 6.93 16.29
C LYS A 99 -10.82 7.22 15.81
N LEU A 100 -10.56 8.42 15.30
CA LEU A 100 -9.20 8.84 14.92
C LEU A 100 -8.27 8.86 16.14
N GLU A 101 -8.71 9.37 17.29
CA GLU A 101 -7.91 9.41 18.52
C GLU A 101 -7.59 7.99 18.98
N ILE A 102 -8.57 7.09 19.08
CA ILE A 102 -8.39 5.69 19.42
C ILE A 102 -7.40 5.02 18.45
N MET A 103 -7.51 5.31 17.16
CA MET A 103 -6.59 4.77 16.15
C MET A 103 -5.16 5.31 16.34
N ALA A 104 -4.99 6.60 16.57
CA ALA A 104 -3.69 7.22 16.83
C ALA A 104 -3.01 6.61 18.07
N ASP A 105 -3.77 6.38 19.12
CA ASP A 105 -3.29 5.71 20.34
C ASP A 105 -2.89 4.26 20.08
N SER A 106 -3.70 3.51 19.33
CA SER A 106 -3.40 2.11 18.98
C SER A 106 -2.15 1.99 18.11
N LEU A 107 -1.89 2.97 17.25
CA LEU A 107 -0.69 3.08 16.44
C LEU A 107 0.52 3.63 17.23
N GLY A 108 0.27 4.17 18.43
CA GLY A 108 1.30 4.76 19.31
C GLY A 108 1.95 6.00 18.67
N ILE A 109 1.15 6.84 18.00
CA ILE A 109 1.60 8.10 17.38
C ILE A 109 0.94 9.28 18.07
N ASN A 110 1.71 10.34 18.28
CA ASN A 110 1.25 11.60 18.83
C ASN A 110 1.48 12.79 17.91
N SER A 111 2.11 12.56 16.76
CA SER A 111 2.38 13.57 15.76
C SER A 111 2.57 12.98 14.37
N ILE A 112 2.36 13.82 13.35
CA ILE A 112 2.50 13.49 11.94
C ILE A 112 3.49 14.46 11.26
N PRO A 113 4.13 14.04 10.15
CA PRO A 113 4.02 12.76 9.45
C PRO A 113 4.60 11.59 10.24
N ALA A 114 4.08 10.37 10.01
CA ALA A 114 4.64 9.16 10.59
C ALA A 114 4.56 7.99 9.60
N ILE A 115 5.55 7.10 9.60
CA ILE A 115 5.46 5.79 8.96
C ILE A 115 5.49 4.73 10.06
N ILE A 116 4.60 3.76 9.96
CA ILE A 116 4.39 2.71 10.94
C ILE A 116 4.59 1.38 10.26
N LYS A 117 5.37 0.49 10.89
CA LYS A 117 5.51 -0.89 10.50
C LYS A 117 4.61 -1.77 11.35
N ILE A 118 3.73 -2.50 10.70
CA ILE A 118 2.78 -3.43 11.31
C ILE A 118 3.14 -4.84 10.87
N VAL A 119 3.31 -5.75 11.82
CA VAL A 119 3.56 -7.18 11.60
C VAL A 119 2.59 -7.97 12.46
N ASP A 120 1.87 -8.91 11.86
CA ASP A 120 0.87 -9.73 12.54
C ASP A 120 -0.12 -8.86 13.36
N GLY A 121 -0.55 -7.74 12.80
CA GLY A 121 -1.48 -6.80 13.43
C GLY A 121 -0.90 -5.95 14.55
N LYS A 122 0.40 -6.05 14.83
CA LYS A 122 1.07 -5.29 15.90
C LYS A 122 2.01 -4.25 15.31
N VAL A 123 1.96 -3.04 15.86
CA VAL A 123 2.96 -2.02 15.55
C VAL A 123 4.28 -2.43 16.18
N ILE A 124 5.27 -2.73 15.33
CA ILE A 124 6.60 -3.17 15.81
C ILE A 124 7.64 -2.07 15.71
N ASP A 125 7.47 -1.11 14.79
CA ASP A 125 8.39 0.02 14.64
C ASP A 125 7.68 1.22 14.02
N ARG A 126 8.25 2.42 14.19
CA ARG A 126 7.73 3.67 13.66
C ARG A 126 8.81 4.73 13.52
N ILE A 127 8.67 5.56 12.50
CA ILE A 127 9.39 6.83 12.40
C ILE A 127 8.40 7.99 12.42
N ILE A 128 8.70 9.02 13.19
CA ILE A 128 7.82 10.17 13.40
C ILE A 128 8.56 11.46 13.02
N GLY A 129 7.83 12.39 12.41
CA GLY A 129 8.33 13.69 11.96
C GLY A 129 9.03 13.63 10.62
N LEU A 130 9.48 14.81 10.17
CA LEU A 130 10.18 14.96 8.89
C LEU A 130 11.48 14.16 8.89
N LYS A 131 11.69 13.34 7.86
CA LYS A 131 12.89 12.54 7.65
C LYS A 131 13.43 12.77 6.23
N ASN A 132 14.72 12.60 6.06
CA ASN A 132 15.34 12.61 4.74
C ASN A 132 15.13 11.26 4.01
N GLU A 133 15.41 11.26 2.71
CA GLU A 133 15.25 10.11 1.82
C GLU A 133 15.92 8.84 2.36
N LYS A 134 17.18 8.98 2.80
CA LYS A 134 17.97 7.85 3.31
C LYS A 134 17.35 7.19 4.54
N ALA A 135 16.87 7.99 5.50
CA ALA A 135 16.24 7.46 6.71
C ALA A 135 14.92 6.72 6.42
N ILE A 136 14.15 7.20 5.44
CA ILE A 136 12.93 6.52 4.99
C ILE A 136 13.27 5.21 4.29
N GLU A 137 14.28 5.23 3.41
CA GLU A 137 14.78 4.06 2.70
C GLU A 137 15.26 2.96 3.66
N GLU A 138 16.10 3.33 4.63
CA GLU A 138 16.60 2.42 5.65
C GLU A 138 15.46 1.81 6.48
N PHE A 139 14.45 2.59 6.84
CA PHE A 139 13.30 2.11 7.59
C PHE A 139 12.45 1.11 6.81
N ILE A 140 12.26 1.33 5.51
CA ILE A 140 11.45 0.43 4.67
C ILE A 140 12.23 -0.85 4.33
N LEU A 141 13.54 -0.77 4.09
CA LEU A 141 14.35 -1.91 3.64
C LEU A 141 14.82 -2.81 4.80
N ASN A 142 15.10 -2.23 5.97
CA ASN A 142 15.66 -2.96 7.12
C ASN A 142 14.61 -3.22 8.20
N GLY A 143 13.42 -2.72 7.97
CA GLY A 143 12.29 -2.84 8.89
C GLY A 143 11.52 -4.16 8.80
#